data_783faf7407703af0541b6e7cfbaf5810
#
_entry.id   783faf7407703af0541b6e7cfbaf5810
#
_cell.length_a   1.000
_cell.length_b   1.000
_cell.length_c   1.000
_cell.angle_alpha   90.00
_cell.angle_beta   90.00
_cell.angle_gamma   90.00
#
_symmetry.space_group_name_H-M   'P 1'
#
loop_
_entity.id
_entity.type
_entity.pdbx_description
1 polymer ?
#
loop_
_entity_poly.entity_id
_entity_poly.type
_entity_poly.pdbx_seq_one_letter_code
_entity_poly.pdbx_strand_id
1 'polypeptide(L)'
;MLLSSTLRQVMNMPVAALRMNYPLFYEQLIGTNCLVDEETNESFLLKKRICAIDENPKSYQLTINPTISCNFKCWYCYENHYKTQMEESVLISTKRLIAKIMQNPELEFFNLSFFGGEPLLYYWKIVLPILEHFNLCKKKFPKISTFIHFTTNGYLLNERMITNLKEQQVSSFQITLDGTREEHDQTRFPYKGGKSYDKITRNVIALLQNGFHVTLRLNYTAKNAERMKEIIPLFIRLSNQEKKNLIVDFQQVWQDRDSQNEQNERTQAYIEECIDLFAEQQIMTSHHYHNYVWDSCYADKKNSAVINYNGDVYKCTARDFSTANREGYLSSNGEIIWNLDKYRLRRTIRLSRTECQQCRIAPLCGGACAQKQIERQNNSLSCLLGYTEEIKDQIILDKFYVDIVKPDLQVCK
;
A
#
# COMPACT_ATOMS: atom_id res chain seq x y z
N MET A 1 -7.33 -33.45 0.67
CA MET A 1 -6.39 -34.50 0.18
C MET A 1 -6.70 -35.03 -1.22
N LEU A 2 -7.96 -35.31 -1.59
CA LEU A 2 -8.34 -35.83 -2.93
C LEU A 2 -8.07 -34.78 -4.06
N LEU A 3 -8.33 -33.49 -3.83
CA LEU A 3 -8.07 -32.41 -4.79
C LEU A 3 -6.58 -32.26 -5.14
N SER A 4 -5.67 -32.46 -4.20
CA SER A 4 -4.22 -32.31 -4.44
C SER A 4 -3.64 -33.44 -5.31
N SER A 5 -4.17 -34.67 -5.22
CA SER A 5 -3.73 -35.79 -6.04
C SER A 5 -4.18 -35.65 -7.50
N THR A 6 -5.43 -35.22 -7.72
CA THR A 6 -5.98 -34.99 -9.06
C THR A 6 -5.32 -33.81 -9.75
N LEU A 7 -5.06 -32.70 -9.03
CA LEU A 7 -4.34 -31.55 -9.57
C LEU A 7 -2.90 -31.92 -9.98
N ARG A 8 -2.18 -32.67 -9.16
CA ARG A 8 -0.83 -33.15 -9.49
C ARG A 8 -0.83 -34.09 -10.70
N GLN A 9 -1.86 -34.93 -10.85
CA GLN A 9 -2.02 -35.77 -12.03
C GLN A 9 -2.23 -34.94 -13.30
N VAL A 10 -3.09 -33.92 -13.22
CA VAL A 10 -3.37 -33.02 -14.36
C VAL A 10 -2.15 -32.17 -14.71
N MET A 11 -1.42 -31.65 -13.72
CA MET A 11 -0.20 -30.84 -13.94
C MET A 11 0.95 -31.64 -14.59
N ASN A 12 0.99 -32.95 -14.38
CA ASN A 12 2.03 -33.83 -14.99
C ASN A 12 1.53 -34.51 -16.27
N MET A 13 0.32 -34.20 -16.73
CA MET A 13 -0.25 -34.80 -17.93
C MET A 13 0.29 -34.11 -19.18
N PRO A 14 0.72 -34.86 -20.21
CA PRO A 14 1.06 -34.27 -21.50
C PRO A 14 -0.11 -33.48 -22.07
N VAL A 15 0.17 -32.32 -22.67
CA VAL A 15 -0.87 -31.40 -23.22
C VAL A 15 -1.83 -32.12 -24.18
N ALA A 16 -1.31 -33.04 -25.00
CA ALA A 16 -2.15 -33.84 -25.91
C ALA A 16 -3.13 -34.74 -25.15
N ALA A 17 -2.72 -35.35 -24.06
CA ALA A 17 -3.57 -36.17 -23.20
C ALA A 17 -4.60 -35.31 -22.44
N LEU A 18 -4.20 -34.10 -22.00
CA LEU A 18 -5.10 -33.13 -21.39
C LEU A 18 -6.22 -32.74 -22.36
N ARG A 19 -5.88 -32.41 -23.60
CA ARG A 19 -6.84 -32.07 -24.66
C ARG A 19 -7.83 -33.22 -24.95
N MET A 20 -7.34 -34.47 -24.97
CA MET A 20 -8.19 -35.64 -25.23
C MET A 20 -9.09 -36.00 -24.08
N ASN A 21 -8.57 -35.99 -22.85
CA ASN A 21 -9.31 -36.48 -21.68
C ASN A 21 -10.19 -35.39 -21.02
N TYR A 22 -9.79 -34.11 -21.18
CA TYR A 22 -10.48 -32.98 -20.53
C TYR A 22 -10.60 -31.78 -21.51
N PRO A 23 -11.34 -31.91 -22.63
CA PRO A 23 -11.36 -30.90 -23.69
C PRO A 23 -11.89 -29.54 -23.20
N LEU A 24 -12.95 -29.49 -22.42
CA LEU A 24 -13.48 -28.23 -21.87
C LEU A 24 -12.50 -27.52 -20.96
N PHE A 25 -11.80 -28.27 -20.13
CA PHE A 25 -10.76 -27.71 -19.25
C PHE A 25 -9.54 -27.20 -20.05
N TYR A 26 -9.15 -27.94 -21.10
CA TYR A 26 -8.11 -27.51 -22.02
C TYR A 26 -8.47 -26.18 -22.70
N GLU A 27 -9.67 -26.05 -23.25
CA GLU A 27 -10.15 -24.79 -23.86
C GLU A 27 -10.20 -23.64 -22.84
N GLN A 28 -10.60 -23.92 -21.61
CA GLN A 28 -10.58 -22.93 -20.53
C GLN A 28 -9.16 -22.46 -20.20
N LEU A 29 -8.18 -23.37 -20.16
CA LEU A 29 -6.79 -23.05 -19.93
C LEU A 29 -6.17 -22.20 -21.05
N ILE A 30 -6.52 -22.48 -22.32
CA ILE A 30 -6.15 -21.64 -23.48
C ILE A 30 -6.79 -20.27 -23.36
N GLY A 31 -8.11 -20.21 -23.12
CA GLY A 31 -8.87 -18.95 -23.02
C GLY A 31 -8.41 -18.05 -21.89
N THR A 32 -7.84 -18.61 -20.82
CA THR A 32 -7.30 -17.86 -19.68
C THR A 32 -5.78 -17.62 -19.77
N ASN A 33 -5.13 -18.03 -20.88
CA ASN A 33 -3.68 -18.01 -21.07
C ASN A 33 -2.89 -18.80 -19.98
N CYS A 34 -3.50 -19.82 -19.40
CA CYS A 34 -2.82 -20.79 -18.52
C CYS A 34 -2.02 -21.83 -19.33
N LEU A 35 -2.37 -22.06 -20.58
CA LEU A 35 -1.61 -22.77 -21.60
C LEU A 35 -1.26 -21.80 -22.72
N VAL A 36 0.00 -21.71 -23.06
CA VAL A 36 0.55 -20.88 -24.14
C VAL A 36 1.45 -21.74 -25.02
N ASP A 37 1.70 -21.30 -26.25
CA ASP A 37 2.62 -21.98 -27.16
C ASP A 37 4.05 -21.95 -26.58
N GLU A 38 4.84 -23.00 -26.87
CA GLU A 38 6.21 -23.16 -26.40
C GLU A 38 7.14 -22.00 -26.83
N GLU A 39 6.84 -21.37 -27.97
CA GLU A 39 7.57 -20.20 -28.48
C GLU A 39 7.21 -18.90 -27.78
N THR A 40 6.18 -18.90 -26.93
CA THR A 40 5.72 -17.70 -26.22
C THR A 40 6.72 -17.27 -25.15
N ASN A 41 7.29 -16.09 -25.32
CA ASN A 41 8.16 -15.49 -24.30
C ASN A 41 7.30 -14.81 -23.20
N GLU A 42 6.87 -15.60 -22.21
CA GLU A 42 6.02 -15.14 -21.10
C GLU A 42 6.67 -14.03 -20.28
N SER A 43 7.98 -14.09 -20.08
CA SER A 43 8.71 -13.02 -19.37
C SER A 43 8.66 -11.70 -20.12
N PHE A 44 8.73 -11.72 -21.45
CA PHE A 44 8.55 -10.52 -22.27
C PHE A 44 7.12 -9.97 -22.18
N LEU A 45 6.11 -10.83 -22.25
CA LEU A 45 4.71 -10.44 -22.12
C LEU A 45 4.44 -9.82 -20.75
N LEU A 46 4.96 -10.42 -19.68
CA LEU A 46 4.85 -9.88 -18.33
C LEU A 46 5.52 -8.51 -18.20
N LYS A 47 6.73 -8.34 -18.73
CA LYS A 47 7.42 -7.04 -18.75
C LYS A 47 6.61 -5.99 -19.52
N LYS A 48 6.07 -6.35 -20.67
CA LYS A 48 5.22 -5.45 -21.49
C LYS A 48 3.98 -5.02 -20.71
N ARG A 49 3.32 -5.95 -20.01
CA ARG A 49 2.17 -5.67 -19.14
C ARG A 49 2.51 -4.72 -18.00
N ILE A 50 3.58 -5.00 -17.28
CA ILE A 50 4.07 -4.15 -16.18
C ILE A 50 4.39 -2.75 -16.70
N CYS A 51 5.07 -2.65 -17.84
CA CYS A 51 5.38 -1.37 -18.46
C CYS A 51 4.11 -0.58 -18.81
N ALA A 52 3.09 -1.23 -19.37
CA ALA A 52 1.81 -0.58 -19.68
C ALA A 52 1.09 -0.06 -18.42
N ILE A 53 1.15 -0.80 -17.30
CA ILE A 53 0.61 -0.37 -16.02
C ILE A 53 1.39 0.85 -15.48
N ASP A 54 2.72 0.76 -15.49
CA ASP A 54 3.59 1.78 -14.92
C ASP A 54 3.59 3.09 -15.73
N GLU A 55 3.38 3.01 -17.05
CA GLU A 55 3.34 4.14 -17.97
C GLU A 55 1.93 4.76 -18.14
N ASN A 56 0.90 4.18 -17.50
CA ASN A 56 -0.48 4.61 -17.68
C ASN A 56 -0.63 6.13 -17.43
N PRO A 57 -1.02 6.94 -18.45
CA PRO A 57 -1.12 8.39 -18.32
C PRO A 57 -2.38 8.84 -17.60
N LYS A 58 -3.39 7.95 -17.46
CA LYS A 58 -4.72 8.28 -16.98
C LYS A 58 -4.80 8.53 -15.47
N SER A 59 -3.79 8.13 -14.72
CA SER A 59 -3.77 8.31 -13.28
C SER A 59 -2.51 9.03 -12.81
N TYR A 60 -2.64 9.86 -11.78
CA TYR A 60 -1.52 10.48 -11.08
C TYR A 60 -1.67 10.29 -9.57
N GLN A 61 -0.58 9.91 -8.91
CA GLN A 61 -0.50 9.84 -7.45
C GLN A 61 0.53 10.82 -6.91
N LEU A 62 0.06 11.83 -6.18
CA LEU A 62 0.90 12.82 -5.52
C LEU A 62 0.80 12.67 -4.01
N THR A 63 1.92 12.38 -3.37
CA THR A 63 2.04 12.38 -1.92
C THR A 63 2.79 13.64 -1.48
N ILE A 64 2.31 14.30 -0.46
CA ILE A 64 2.90 15.54 0.08
C ILE A 64 3.25 15.31 1.54
N ASN A 65 4.49 15.60 1.90
CA ASN A 65 4.97 15.66 3.28
C ASN A 65 5.06 17.13 3.73
N PRO A 66 4.05 17.66 4.42
CA PRO A 66 4.09 19.03 4.92
C PRO A 66 5.24 19.27 5.90
N THR A 67 5.70 18.19 6.52
CA THR A 67 6.76 18.15 7.51
C THR A 67 7.25 16.71 7.70
N ILE A 68 8.49 16.56 8.15
CA ILE A 68 8.99 15.29 8.74
C ILE A 68 8.99 15.34 10.29
N SER A 69 8.54 16.45 10.89
CA SER A 69 8.31 16.51 12.34
C SER A 69 7.13 15.62 12.71
N CYS A 70 7.24 14.94 13.85
CA CYS A 70 6.14 14.16 14.42
C CYS A 70 5.90 14.58 15.88
N ASN A 71 4.67 14.49 16.34
CA ASN A 71 4.32 14.68 17.74
C ASN A 71 4.47 13.39 18.56
N PHE A 72 4.82 12.26 17.91
CA PHE A 72 5.02 10.94 18.52
C PHE A 72 6.46 10.48 18.42
N LYS A 73 6.84 9.51 19.31
CA LYS A 73 8.14 8.86 19.34
C LYS A 73 7.97 7.34 19.36
N CYS A 74 7.55 6.77 18.22
CA CYS A 74 7.41 5.33 18.06
C CYS A 74 8.79 4.69 17.86
N TRP A 75 9.11 3.63 18.60
CA TRP A 75 10.45 3.01 18.57
C TRP A 75 10.82 2.37 17.22
N TYR A 76 9.83 1.92 16.47
CA TYR A 76 10.02 1.27 15.17
C TYR A 76 9.94 2.25 13.98
N CYS A 77 9.79 3.55 14.24
CA CYS A 77 9.70 4.51 13.14
C CYS A 77 11.01 4.55 12.36
N TYR A 78 10.89 4.37 11.03
CA TYR A 78 12.04 4.44 10.13
C TYR A 78 12.35 5.87 9.68
N GLU A 79 11.46 6.82 9.94
CA GLU A 79 11.69 8.23 9.63
C GLU A 79 12.49 8.92 10.73
N ASN A 80 13.42 9.76 10.31
CA ASN A 80 14.14 10.67 11.19
C ASN A 80 13.31 11.94 11.38
N HIS A 81 12.87 12.22 12.60
CA HIS A 81 12.03 13.36 12.91
C HIS A 81 12.85 14.57 13.33
N TYR A 82 12.96 15.55 12.44
CA TYR A 82 13.54 16.86 12.74
C TYR A 82 12.43 17.91 12.78
N LYS A 83 12.65 19.01 13.51
CA LYS A 83 11.70 20.12 13.51
C LYS A 83 11.75 20.84 12.17
N THR A 84 10.78 20.55 11.31
CA THR A 84 10.67 21.08 9.95
C THR A 84 9.26 21.54 9.67
N GLN A 85 9.12 22.36 8.63
CA GLN A 85 7.84 22.80 8.08
C GLN A 85 8.06 23.14 6.61
N MET A 86 7.08 22.85 5.76
CA MET A 86 7.12 23.27 4.36
C MET A 86 7.22 24.78 4.26
N GLU A 87 8.21 25.25 3.51
CA GLU A 87 8.40 26.66 3.21
C GLU A 87 7.34 27.19 2.23
N GLU A 88 7.07 28.48 2.25
CA GLU A 88 6.06 29.09 1.40
C GLU A 88 6.40 28.94 -0.09
N SER A 89 7.67 29.04 -0.45
CA SER A 89 8.15 28.80 -1.82
C SER A 89 7.82 27.41 -2.34
N VAL A 90 7.98 26.37 -1.48
CA VAL A 90 7.65 24.99 -1.80
C VAL A 90 6.14 24.78 -1.87
N LEU A 91 5.38 25.40 -0.96
CA LEU A 91 3.92 25.39 -0.98
C LEU A 91 3.37 25.96 -2.30
N ILE A 92 3.89 27.10 -2.74
CA ILE A 92 3.51 27.73 -4.01
C ILE A 92 3.86 26.82 -5.19
N SER A 93 5.06 26.25 -5.20
CA SER A 93 5.51 25.34 -6.25
C SER A 93 4.66 24.06 -6.30
N THR A 94 4.28 23.53 -5.14
CA THR A 94 3.38 22.38 -5.03
C THR A 94 1.99 22.66 -5.60
N LYS A 95 1.42 23.85 -5.33
CA LYS A 95 0.17 24.30 -5.93
C LYS A 95 0.27 24.40 -7.46
N ARG A 96 1.38 24.93 -7.98
CA ARG A 96 1.66 25.00 -9.44
C ARG A 96 1.74 23.58 -10.05
N LEU A 97 2.41 22.65 -9.37
CA LEU A 97 2.47 21.25 -9.80
C LEU A 97 1.08 20.62 -9.89
N ILE A 98 0.25 20.79 -8.87
CA ILE A 98 -1.15 20.28 -8.85
C ILE A 98 -1.93 20.82 -10.05
N ALA A 99 -1.84 22.13 -10.32
CA ALA A 99 -2.52 22.74 -11.45
C ALA A 99 -2.04 22.18 -12.80
N LYS A 100 -0.73 21.97 -12.98
CA LYS A 100 -0.15 21.37 -14.19
C LYS A 100 -0.60 19.92 -14.38
N ILE A 101 -0.63 19.12 -13.31
CA ILE A 101 -1.10 17.72 -13.38
C ILE A 101 -2.54 17.70 -13.87
N MET A 102 -3.42 18.53 -13.33
CA MET A 102 -4.84 18.57 -13.73
C MET A 102 -5.09 19.13 -15.13
N GLN A 103 -4.13 19.84 -15.72
CA GLN A 103 -4.20 20.30 -17.11
C GLN A 103 -3.89 19.21 -18.13
N ASN A 104 -3.36 18.04 -17.69
CA ASN A 104 -3.11 16.93 -18.61
C ASN A 104 -4.42 16.39 -19.17
N PRO A 105 -4.66 16.41 -20.49
CA PRO A 105 -5.91 15.98 -21.10
C PRO A 105 -6.16 14.48 -20.98
N GLU A 106 -5.13 13.68 -20.76
CA GLU A 106 -5.25 12.22 -20.59
C GLU A 106 -5.59 11.81 -19.14
N LEU A 107 -5.54 12.75 -18.20
CA LEU A 107 -5.76 12.43 -16.78
C LEU A 107 -7.24 12.16 -16.49
N GLU A 108 -7.55 10.97 -15.99
CA GLU A 108 -8.89 10.56 -15.57
C GLU A 108 -9.00 10.48 -14.03
N PHE A 109 -7.89 10.18 -13.33
CA PHE A 109 -7.88 9.98 -11.89
C PHE A 109 -6.68 10.65 -11.21
N PHE A 110 -6.92 11.43 -10.14
CA PHE A 110 -5.88 12.07 -9.35
C PHE A 110 -6.01 11.72 -7.86
N ASN A 111 -5.04 10.97 -7.35
CA ASN A 111 -4.90 10.67 -5.92
C ASN A 111 -3.93 11.66 -5.28
N LEU A 112 -4.43 12.46 -4.33
CA LEU A 112 -3.65 13.36 -3.47
C LEU A 112 -3.54 12.75 -2.08
N SER A 113 -2.32 12.50 -1.61
CA SER A 113 -2.08 11.93 -0.29
C SER A 113 -1.21 12.83 0.57
N PHE A 114 -1.47 12.83 1.88
CA PHE A 114 -0.63 13.51 2.87
C PHE A 114 0.04 12.46 3.76
N PHE A 115 1.35 12.64 3.93
CA PHE A 115 2.23 11.71 4.65
C PHE A 115 3.34 12.49 5.37
N GLY A 116 4.43 11.82 5.80
CA GLY A 116 5.57 12.38 6.50
C GLY A 116 5.49 12.09 8.00
N GLY A 117 6.18 12.86 8.84
CA GLY A 117 6.16 12.65 10.28
C GLY A 117 4.73 12.64 10.84
N GLU A 118 4.10 13.81 10.93
CA GLU A 118 2.66 13.94 11.21
C GLU A 118 2.10 15.12 10.39
N PRO A 119 1.33 14.86 9.32
CA PRO A 119 0.87 15.92 8.43
C PRO A 119 -0.10 16.92 9.11
N LEU A 120 -0.86 16.48 10.13
CA LEU A 120 -1.83 17.33 10.83
C LEU A 120 -1.18 18.37 11.75
N LEU A 121 0.13 18.30 12.02
CA LEU A 121 0.85 19.35 12.76
C LEU A 121 0.74 20.72 12.09
N TYR A 122 0.73 20.72 10.76
CA TYR A 122 0.62 21.96 9.99
C TYR A 122 -0.65 22.01 9.12
N TYR A 123 -1.74 21.40 9.64
CA TYR A 123 -3.01 21.32 8.91
C TYR A 123 -3.48 22.69 8.41
N TRP A 124 -3.67 23.65 9.30
CA TRP A 124 -4.22 24.97 8.95
C TRP A 124 -3.29 25.82 8.08
N LYS A 125 -1.98 25.67 8.26
CA LYS A 125 -1.00 26.54 7.60
C LYS A 125 -0.54 26.01 6.24
N ILE A 126 -0.47 24.69 6.07
CA ILE A 126 0.10 24.05 4.88
C ILE A 126 -0.92 23.16 4.19
N VAL A 127 -1.52 22.23 4.91
CA VAL A 127 -2.42 21.21 4.33
C VAL A 127 -3.68 21.86 3.76
N LEU A 128 -4.37 22.68 4.56
CA LEU A 128 -5.62 23.33 4.13
C LEU A 128 -5.43 24.20 2.89
N PRO A 129 -4.43 25.09 2.78
CA PRO A 129 -4.18 25.84 1.57
C PRO A 129 -3.90 24.98 0.32
N ILE A 130 -3.36 23.78 0.48
CA ILE A 130 -3.17 22.82 -0.63
C ILE A 130 -4.52 22.21 -1.02
N LEU A 131 -5.33 21.77 -0.05
CA LEU A 131 -6.66 21.20 -0.28
C LEU A 131 -7.60 22.20 -0.97
N GLU A 132 -7.62 23.44 -0.52
CA GLU A 132 -8.41 24.51 -1.14
C GLU A 132 -8.00 24.72 -2.59
N HIS A 133 -6.70 24.79 -2.86
CA HIS A 133 -6.18 24.92 -4.22
C HIS A 133 -6.53 23.72 -5.09
N PHE A 134 -6.38 22.49 -4.55
CA PHE A 134 -6.73 21.26 -5.23
C PHE A 134 -8.21 21.27 -5.64
N ASN A 135 -9.11 21.63 -4.71
CA ASN A 135 -10.55 21.70 -4.96
C ASN A 135 -10.91 22.82 -5.97
N LEU A 136 -10.19 23.96 -5.97
CA LEU A 136 -10.34 24.98 -7.00
C LEU A 136 -9.94 24.47 -8.38
N CYS A 137 -8.85 23.70 -8.48
CA CYS A 137 -8.43 23.08 -9.74
C CYS A 137 -9.45 22.02 -10.18
N LYS A 138 -9.94 21.16 -9.26
CA LYS A 138 -10.97 20.14 -9.56
C LYS A 138 -12.23 20.77 -10.17
N LYS A 139 -12.67 21.92 -9.65
CA LYS A 139 -13.84 22.63 -10.21
C LYS A 139 -13.64 23.04 -11.68
N LYS A 140 -12.40 23.31 -12.10
CA LYS A 140 -12.06 23.65 -13.50
C LYS A 140 -11.98 22.40 -14.38
N PHE A 141 -11.68 21.22 -13.79
CA PHE A 141 -11.52 19.95 -14.49
C PHE A 141 -12.46 18.87 -13.90
N PRO A 142 -13.80 19.04 -14.03
CA PRO A 142 -14.78 18.20 -13.32
C PRO A 142 -14.81 16.74 -13.78
N LYS A 143 -14.23 16.43 -14.93
CA LYS A 143 -14.14 15.06 -15.46
C LYS A 143 -13.09 14.21 -14.71
N ILE A 144 -12.14 14.82 -14.02
CA ILE A 144 -11.11 14.12 -13.28
C ILE A 144 -11.72 13.62 -11.98
N SER A 145 -11.73 12.30 -11.78
CA SER A 145 -12.06 11.69 -10.50
C SER A 145 -10.93 11.94 -9.51
N THR A 146 -11.26 12.28 -8.28
CA THR A 146 -10.24 12.63 -7.28
C THR A 146 -10.43 11.82 -6.01
N PHE A 147 -9.31 11.47 -5.38
CA PHE A 147 -9.27 10.81 -4.09
C PHE A 147 -8.25 11.52 -3.19
N ILE A 148 -8.64 11.87 -1.97
CA ILE A 148 -7.77 12.56 -1.02
C ILE A 148 -7.59 11.68 0.20
N HIS A 149 -6.33 11.34 0.52
CA HIS A 149 -5.97 10.40 1.56
C HIS A 149 -4.99 11.00 2.57
N PHE A 150 -5.13 10.60 3.84
CA PHE A 150 -4.21 10.95 4.92
C PHE A 150 -3.65 9.70 5.59
N THR A 151 -2.33 9.62 5.71
CA THR A 151 -1.68 8.73 6.68
C THR A 151 -1.30 9.59 7.88
N THR A 152 -1.90 9.33 9.03
CA THR A 152 -1.74 10.13 10.25
C THR A 152 -1.77 9.24 11.49
N ASN A 153 -1.17 9.69 12.59
CA ASN A 153 -1.35 9.02 13.87
C ASN A 153 -2.74 9.26 14.50
N GLY A 154 -3.55 10.15 13.92
CA GLY A 154 -4.93 10.42 14.34
C GLY A 154 -5.07 11.22 15.65
N TYR A 155 -3.98 11.50 16.35
CA TYR A 155 -4.03 12.14 17.67
C TYR A 155 -4.46 13.61 17.64
N LEU A 156 -4.13 14.35 16.59
CA LEU A 156 -4.41 15.78 16.48
C LEU A 156 -5.81 16.09 15.96
N LEU A 157 -6.55 15.09 15.48
CA LEU A 157 -7.92 15.25 15.04
C LEU A 157 -8.81 15.80 16.17
N ASN A 158 -9.73 16.68 15.81
CA ASN A 158 -10.79 17.21 16.65
C ASN A 158 -12.00 17.58 15.78
N GLU A 159 -13.14 17.86 16.38
CA GLU A 159 -14.40 18.14 15.67
C GLU A 159 -14.26 19.23 14.59
N ARG A 160 -13.62 20.36 14.92
CA ARG A 160 -13.39 21.45 13.97
C ARG A 160 -12.59 20.98 12.75
N MET A 161 -11.55 20.18 12.97
CA MET A 161 -10.72 19.66 11.88
C MET A 161 -11.48 18.62 11.05
N ILE A 162 -12.24 17.73 11.69
CA ILE A 162 -13.07 16.70 11.02
C ILE A 162 -14.13 17.38 10.14
N THR A 163 -14.81 18.41 10.62
CA THR A 163 -15.78 19.19 9.84
C THR A 163 -15.11 19.81 8.61
N ASN A 164 -13.95 20.45 8.80
CA ASN A 164 -13.24 21.09 7.68
C ASN A 164 -12.71 20.05 6.68
N LEU A 165 -12.19 18.91 7.12
CA LEU A 165 -11.77 17.81 6.24
C LEU A 165 -12.92 17.29 5.36
N LYS A 166 -14.15 17.26 5.91
CA LYS A 166 -15.36 16.90 5.17
C LYS A 166 -15.71 17.96 4.12
N GLU A 167 -15.64 19.24 4.46
CA GLU A 167 -15.82 20.36 3.53
C GLU A 167 -14.80 20.31 2.39
N GLN A 168 -13.56 19.91 2.69
CA GLN A 168 -12.49 19.73 1.71
C GLN A 168 -12.58 18.42 0.92
N GLN A 169 -13.65 17.64 1.06
CA GLN A 169 -13.91 16.39 0.34
C GLN A 169 -12.80 15.35 0.51
N VAL A 170 -12.19 15.30 1.69
CA VAL A 170 -11.24 14.23 2.02
C VAL A 170 -11.96 12.89 2.00
N SER A 171 -11.32 11.87 1.40
CA SER A 171 -11.94 10.57 1.15
C SER A 171 -11.63 9.56 2.24
N SER A 172 -10.37 9.49 2.68
CA SER A 172 -9.94 8.41 3.56
C SER A 172 -8.75 8.75 4.46
N PHE A 173 -8.62 7.93 5.50
CA PHE A 173 -7.53 7.99 6.47
C PHE A 173 -6.92 6.61 6.67
N GLN A 174 -5.59 6.55 6.80
CA GLN A 174 -4.90 5.44 7.42
C GLN A 174 -4.43 5.86 8.81
N ILE A 175 -4.89 5.14 9.84
CA ILE A 175 -4.53 5.41 11.24
C ILE A 175 -3.98 4.13 11.85
N THR A 176 -2.95 4.23 12.68
CA THR A 176 -2.28 3.05 13.25
C THR A 176 -2.59 2.88 14.73
N LEU A 177 -2.90 1.64 15.11
CA LEU A 177 -2.89 1.16 16.49
C LEU A 177 -1.88 -0.01 16.63
N ASP A 178 -1.31 -0.16 17.81
CA ASP A 178 -0.28 -1.16 18.10
C ASP A 178 -0.74 -2.11 19.25
N GLY A 179 -1.85 -2.79 19.02
CA GLY A 179 -2.39 -3.71 20.02
C GLY A 179 -3.36 -3.07 21.01
N THR A 180 -3.45 -3.65 22.19
CA THR A 180 -4.30 -3.18 23.29
C THR A 180 -3.91 -1.80 23.79
N ARG A 181 -4.72 -1.23 24.68
CA ARG A 181 -4.45 0.08 25.30
C ARG A 181 -3.06 0.15 25.93
N GLU A 182 -2.69 -0.87 26.71
CA GLU A 182 -1.43 -0.93 27.43
C GLU A 182 -0.25 -1.01 26.46
N GLU A 183 -0.33 -1.86 25.47
CA GLU A 183 0.72 -2.09 24.46
C GLU A 183 0.90 -0.86 23.57
N HIS A 184 -0.23 -0.30 23.11
CA HIS A 184 -0.22 0.91 22.30
C HIS A 184 0.41 2.09 23.04
N ASP A 185 -0.02 2.36 24.27
CA ASP A 185 0.47 3.51 25.04
C ASP A 185 1.94 3.38 25.45
N GLN A 186 2.51 2.15 25.47
CA GLN A 186 3.95 1.92 25.64
C GLN A 186 4.75 2.15 24.35
N THR A 187 4.11 1.97 23.20
CA THR A 187 4.76 2.00 21.87
C THR A 187 4.58 3.34 21.17
N ARG A 188 3.37 3.89 21.23
CA ARG A 188 2.95 5.10 20.50
C ARG A 188 2.47 6.16 21.49
N PHE A 189 3.35 7.00 21.94
CA PHE A 189 3.06 8.06 22.89
C PHE A 189 3.49 9.43 22.36
N PRO A 190 2.79 10.50 22.76
CA PRO A 190 3.18 11.86 22.42
C PRO A 190 4.57 12.21 22.95
N TYR A 191 5.33 12.98 22.19
CA TYR A 191 6.68 13.41 22.57
C TYR A 191 6.77 14.09 23.95
N LYS A 192 5.70 14.80 24.33
CA LYS A 192 5.56 15.48 25.63
C LYS A 192 5.08 14.57 26.76
N GLY A 193 5.00 13.26 26.50
CA GLY A 193 4.43 12.28 27.44
C GLY A 193 2.90 12.20 27.38
N GLY A 194 2.34 11.21 28.09
CA GLY A 194 0.91 10.95 28.12
C GLY A 194 0.51 9.73 27.29
N LYS A 195 -0.79 9.42 27.34
CA LYS A 195 -1.43 8.29 26.68
C LYS A 195 -2.10 8.74 25.39
N SER A 196 -2.18 7.88 24.39
CA SER A 196 -2.74 8.24 23.08
C SER A 196 -3.90 7.36 22.63
N TYR A 197 -3.98 6.12 23.12
CA TYR A 197 -4.94 5.12 22.69
C TYR A 197 -6.39 5.62 22.68
N ASP A 198 -6.90 6.12 23.81
CA ASP A 198 -8.30 6.55 23.94
C ASP A 198 -8.65 7.74 23.04
N LYS A 199 -7.67 8.61 22.81
CA LYS A 199 -7.90 9.75 21.92
C LYS A 199 -7.93 9.32 20.47
N ILE A 200 -7.02 8.44 20.06
CA ILE A 200 -6.94 7.95 18.69
C ILE A 200 -8.17 7.10 18.37
N THR A 201 -8.56 6.18 19.26
CA THR A 201 -9.75 5.32 19.04
C THR A 201 -11.03 6.12 18.94
N ARG A 202 -11.22 7.14 19.81
CA ARG A 202 -12.36 8.08 19.67
C ARG A 202 -12.35 8.83 18.34
N ASN A 203 -11.18 9.27 17.88
CA ASN A 203 -11.05 9.96 16.61
C ASN A 203 -11.33 9.04 15.41
N VAL A 204 -10.91 7.77 15.46
CA VAL A 204 -11.26 6.75 14.44
C VAL A 204 -12.79 6.61 14.36
N ILE A 205 -13.46 6.43 15.50
CA ILE A 205 -14.92 6.30 15.54
C ILE A 205 -15.59 7.59 15.01
N ALA A 206 -15.10 8.77 15.39
CA ALA A 206 -15.62 10.05 14.90
C ALA A 206 -15.48 10.21 13.38
N LEU A 207 -14.36 9.76 12.79
CA LEU A 207 -14.18 9.74 11.33
C LEU A 207 -15.22 8.84 10.65
N LEU A 208 -15.40 7.60 11.14
CA LEU A 208 -16.39 6.65 10.60
C LEU A 208 -17.81 7.21 10.68
N GLN A 209 -18.19 7.81 11.81
CA GLN A 209 -19.49 8.47 12.03
C GLN A 209 -19.71 9.67 11.10
N ASN A 210 -18.65 10.33 10.66
CA ASN A 210 -18.71 11.40 9.67
C ASN A 210 -18.65 10.91 8.21
N GLY A 211 -18.63 9.60 7.99
CA GLY A 211 -18.69 8.95 6.66
C GLY A 211 -17.35 8.84 5.94
N PHE A 212 -16.24 9.07 6.61
CA PHE A 212 -14.92 8.84 6.03
C PHE A 212 -14.58 7.35 5.98
N HIS A 213 -13.83 6.94 4.95
CA HIS A 213 -13.20 5.62 4.92
C HIS A 213 -11.97 5.63 5.84
N VAL A 214 -11.84 4.61 6.68
CA VAL A 214 -10.69 4.46 7.57
C VAL A 214 -10.04 3.11 7.35
N THR A 215 -8.76 3.11 6.99
CA THR A 215 -7.89 1.94 7.10
C THR A 215 -7.23 1.97 8.47
N LEU A 216 -7.71 1.12 9.35
CA LEU A 216 -7.09 0.93 10.66
C LEU A 216 -5.93 -0.04 10.52
N ARG A 217 -4.73 0.49 10.52
CA ARG A 217 -3.52 -0.32 10.47
C ARG A 217 -3.19 -0.84 11.86
N LEU A 218 -3.24 -2.15 12.04
CA LEU A 218 -2.85 -2.83 13.26
C LEU A 218 -1.42 -3.36 13.12
N ASN A 219 -0.47 -2.65 13.74
CA ASN A 219 0.90 -3.12 13.77
C ASN A 219 1.06 -4.18 14.86
N TYR A 220 1.60 -5.33 14.48
CA TYR A 220 1.83 -6.43 15.39
C TYR A 220 3.29 -6.88 15.44
N THR A 221 3.65 -7.48 16.56
CA THR A 221 4.89 -8.17 16.84
C THR A 221 4.56 -9.54 17.41
N ALA A 222 5.53 -10.41 17.54
CA ALA A 222 5.35 -11.69 18.23
C ALA A 222 4.85 -11.55 19.70
N LYS A 223 5.06 -10.36 20.30
CA LYS A 223 4.67 -10.10 21.69
C LYS A 223 3.21 -9.70 21.88
N ASN A 224 2.60 -9.01 20.88
CA ASN A 224 1.24 -8.47 21.01
C ASN A 224 0.20 -9.16 20.11
N ALA A 225 0.61 -10.06 19.20
CA ALA A 225 -0.28 -10.69 18.23
C ALA A 225 -1.43 -11.46 18.90
N GLU A 226 -1.16 -12.22 19.97
CA GLU A 226 -2.17 -13.01 20.71
C GLU A 226 -3.31 -12.14 21.27
N ARG A 227 -2.99 -10.93 21.73
CA ARG A 227 -3.93 -10.00 22.33
C ARG A 227 -4.60 -9.06 21.34
N MET A 228 -4.24 -9.13 20.05
CA MET A 228 -4.76 -8.21 19.03
C MET A 228 -6.29 -8.28 18.92
N LYS A 229 -6.90 -9.43 19.18
CA LYS A 229 -8.35 -9.65 19.23
C LYS A 229 -9.08 -8.82 20.28
N GLU A 230 -8.40 -8.37 21.34
CA GLU A 230 -8.98 -7.52 22.39
C GLU A 230 -9.38 -6.13 21.89
N ILE A 231 -8.99 -5.75 20.66
CA ILE A 231 -9.38 -4.49 20.00
C ILE A 231 -10.80 -4.57 19.40
N ILE A 232 -11.28 -5.76 19.04
CA ILE A 232 -12.55 -5.98 18.33
C ILE A 232 -13.75 -5.31 19.03
N PRO A 233 -13.90 -5.37 20.37
CA PRO A 233 -15.01 -4.72 21.08
C PRO A 233 -15.18 -3.21 20.82
N LEU A 234 -14.13 -2.51 20.39
CA LEU A 234 -14.21 -1.08 20.05
C LEU A 234 -15.14 -0.80 18.87
N PHE A 235 -15.29 -1.77 17.97
CA PHE A 235 -15.97 -1.61 16.70
C PHE A 235 -17.31 -2.34 16.60
N ILE A 236 -17.69 -3.14 17.61
CA ILE A 236 -18.95 -3.92 17.60
C ILE A 236 -20.17 -3.00 17.50
N ARG A 237 -20.12 -1.83 18.17
CA ARG A 237 -21.23 -0.89 18.23
C ARG A 237 -21.39 -0.01 16.99
N LEU A 238 -20.50 -0.11 16.03
CA LEU A 238 -20.61 0.60 14.75
C LEU A 238 -21.84 0.09 13.97
N SER A 239 -22.54 1.01 13.32
CA SER A 239 -23.59 0.67 12.36
C SER A 239 -23.02 -0.09 11.16
N ASN A 240 -23.86 -0.80 10.40
CA ASN A 240 -23.43 -1.51 9.21
C ASN A 240 -22.77 -0.59 8.17
N GLN A 241 -23.20 0.68 8.06
CA GLN A 241 -22.58 1.64 7.15
C GLN A 241 -21.19 2.06 7.63
N GLU A 242 -21.01 2.29 8.92
CA GLU A 242 -19.72 2.63 9.51
C GLU A 242 -18.72 1.45 9.39
N LYS A 243 -19.20 0.22 9.59
CA LYS A 243 -18.39 -1.01 9.39
C LYS A 243 -17.92 -1.16 7.94
N LYS A 244 -18.77 -0.82 6.95
CA LYS A 244 -18.37 -0.81 5.53
C LYS A 244 -17.29 0.21 5.21
N ASN A 245 -17.19 1.27 6.00
CA ASN A 245 -16.17 2.30 5.84
C ASN A 245 -14.87 1.98 6.61
N LEU A 246 -14.83 0.89 7.38
CA LEU A 246 -13.66 0.45 8.13
C LEU A 246 -13.00 -0.73 7.43
N ILE A 247 -11.71 -0.62 7.17
CA ILE A 247 -10.86 -1.73 6.75
C ILE A 247 -9.78 -1.90 7.81
N VAL A 248 -9.57 -3.11 8.29
CA VAL A 248 -8.49 -3.44 9.22
C VAL A 248 -7.34 -4.06 8.45
N ASP A 249 -6.14 -3.47 8.58
CA ASP A 249 -4.91 -3.86 7.89
C ASP A 249 -3.85 -4.32 8.89
N PHE A 250 -3.57 -5.62 8.93
CA PHE A 250 -2.57 -6.20 9.82
C PHE A 250 -1.17 -6.09 9.22
N GLN A 251 -0.24 -5.48 9.97
CA GLN A 251 1.13 -5.26 9.50
C GLN A 251 2.15 -5.69 10.57
N GLN A 252 2.99 -6.66 10.23
CA GLN A 252 4.11 -7.01 11.09
C GLN A 252 5.15 -5.89 11.13
N VAL A 253 5.58 -5.52 12.31
CA VAL A 253 6.67 -4.55 12.50
C VAL A 253 7.95 -5.12 11.90
N TRP A 254 8.62 -4.36 11.03
CA TRP A 254 9.77 -4.85 10.26
C TRP A 254 10.94 -5.30 11.14
N GLN A 255 11.17 -4.61 12.23
CA GLN A 255 12.23 -4.91 13.19
C GLN A 255 11.96 -6.20 13.99
N ASP A 256 10.76 -6.76 13.92
CA ASP A 256 10.35 -8.00 14.61
C ASP A 256 10.37 -9.24 13.68
N ARG A 257 10.72 -9.07 12.40
CA ARG A 257 10.65 -10.16 11.39
C ARG A 257 11.75 -11.21 11.50
N ASP A 258 12.79 -10.94 12.27
CA ASP A 258 13.96 -11.83 12.44
C ASP A 258 13.76 -12.87 13.57
N SER A 259 12.58 -12.96 14.16
CA SER A 259 12.23 -13.95 15.18
C SER A 259 12.14 -15.37 14.58
N GLN A 260 12.54 -16.38 15.36
CA GLN A 260 12.66 -17.79 14.95
C GLN A 260 11.39 -18.35 14.29
N ASN A 261 11.53 -19.30 13.35
CA ASN A 261 10.44 -19.83 12.51
C ASN A 261 9.17 -20.27 13.28
N GLU A 262 9.30 -21.01 14.39
CA GLU A 262 8.16 -21.44 15.20
C GLU A 262 7.36 -20.29 15.80
N GLN A 263 8.05 -19.22 16.22
CA GLN A 263 7.40 -18.02 16.76
C GLN A 263 6.64 -17.25 15.66
N ASN A 264 7.14 -17.29 14.42
CA ASN A 264 6.46 -16.67 13.28
C ASN A 264 5.17 -17.41 12.92
N GLU A 265 5.17 -18.75 12.89
CA GLU A 265 3.97 -19.57 12.62
C GLU A 265 2.88 -19.31 13.66
N ARG A 266 3.25 -19.29 14.94
CA ARG A 266 2.33 -19.00 16.04
C ARG A 266 1.76 -17.58 15.96
N THR A 267 2.60 -16.60 15.65
CA THR A 267 2.18 -15.21 15.44
C THR A 267 1.19 -15.11 14.29
N GLN A 268 1.46 -15.79 13.18
CA GLN A 268 0.57 -15.82 12.04
C GLN A 268 -0.79 -16.44 12.38
N ALA A 269 -0.82 -17.56 13.11
CA ALA A 269 -2.07 -18.20 13.54
C ALA A 269 -2.95 -17.27 14.40
N TYR A 270 -2.35 -16.46 15.29
CA TYR A 270 -3.11 -15.47 16.06
C TYR A 270 -3.70 -14.35 15.18
N ILE A 271 -2.98 -13.93 14.15
CA ILE A 271 -3.49 -12.92 13.23
C ILE A 271 -4.62 -13.49 12.36
N GLU A 272 -4.52 -14.73 11.91
CA GLU A 272 -5.59 -15.42 11.18
C GLU A 272 -6.86 -15.57 12.03
N GLU A 273 -6.73 -15.96 13.31
CA GLU A 273 -7.85 -15.94 14.26
C GLU A 273 -8.49 -14.53 14.36
N CYS A 274 -7.68 -13.48 14.44
CA CYS A 274 -8.19 -12.11 14.47
C CYS A 274 -8.96 -11.74 13.19
N ILE A 275 -8.45 -12.14 12.03
CA ILE A 275 -9.10 -11.88 10.73
C ILE A 275 -10.48 -12.51 10.70
N ASP A 276 -10.61 -13.77 11.12
CA ASP A 276 -11.89 -14.48 11.20
C ASP A 276 -12.87 -13.79 12.15
N LEU A 277 -12.41 -13.38 13.32
CA LEU A 277 -13.22 -12.66 14.30
C LEU A 277 -13.70 -11.29 13.80
N PHE A 278 -12.88 -10.55 13.03
CA PHE A 278 -13.32 -9.30 12.39
C PHE A 278 -14.36 -9.58 11.29
N ALA A 279 -14.18 -10.66 10.51
CA ALA A 279 -15.13 -11.05 9.48
C ALA A 279 -16.50 -11.44 10.08
N GLU A 280 -16.54 -12.12 11.22
CA GLU A 280 -17.77 -12.41 11.98
C GLU A 280 -18.51 -11.11 12.38
N GLN A 281 -17.78 -10.04 12.64
CA GLN A 281 -18.35 -8.73 12.93
C GLN A 281 -18.72 -7.94 11.65
N GLN A 282 -18.61 -8.52 10.46
CA GLN A 282 -18.82 -7.87 9.17
C GLN A 282 -17.88 -6.66 8.93
N ILE A 283 -16.69 -6.72 9.47
CA ILE A 283 -15.63 -5.74 9.27
C ILE A 283 -14.61 -6.33 8.29
N MET A 284 -14.34 -5.60 7.23
CA MET A 284 -13.37 -6.03 6.21
C MET A 284 -11.94 -5.98 6.75
N THR A 285 -11.17 -7.01 6.43
CA THR A 285 -9.72 -7.03 6.66
C THR A 285 -8.98 -7.02 5.33
N SER A 286 -7.84 -6.33 5.27
CA SER A 286 -6.98 -6.43 4.09
C SER A 286 -6.22 -7.75 4.14
N HIS A 287 -6.44 -8.59 3.13
CA HIS A 287 -5.68 -9.80 2.92
C HIS A 287 -4.63 -9.55 1.84
N HIS A 288 -3.36 -9.80 2.15
CA HIS A 288 -2.28 -9.67 1.18
C HIS A 288 -2.08 -10.98 0.40
N TYR A 289 -3.14 -11.49 -0.24
CA TYR A 289 -3.00 -12.60 -1.18
C TYR A 289 -2.26 -12.13 -2.43
N HIS A 290 -1.35 -12.96 -2.91
CA HIS A 290 -0.73 -12.75 -4.20
C HIS A 290 -1.80 -12.80 -5.28
N ASN A 291 -1.87 -11.77 -6.10
CA ASN A 291 -2.78 -11.69 -7.23
C ASN A 291 -1.98 -11.49 -8.51
N TYR A 292 -2.60 -11.77 -9.67
CA TYR A 292 -1.97 -11.38 -10.93
C TYR A 292 -1.59 -9.92 -10.90
N VAL A 293 -0.50 -9.57 -11.56
CA VAL A 293 -0.06 -8.18 -11.66
C VAL A 293 -1.06 -7.37 -12.47
N TRP A 294 -2.07 -6.83 -11.80
CA TRP A 294 -3.06 -5.91 -12.34
C TRP A 294 -2.67 -4.46 -12.13
N ASP A 295 -1.88 -4.21 -11.10
CA ASP A 295 -1.40 -2.90 -10.72
C ASP A 295 0.03 -2.99 -10.19
N SER A 296 0.69 -1.84 -10.12
CA SER A 296 2.04 -1.72 -9.58
C SER A 296 2.04 -0.84 -8.34
N CYS A 297 3.07 -0.99 -7.52
CA CYS A 297 3.34 -0.03 -6.45
C CYS A 297 3.38 1.39 -7.03
N TYR A 298 2.76 2.35 -6.36
CA TYR A 298 2.80 3.75 -6.80
C TYR A 298 4.22 4.25 -7.06
N ALA A 299 5.21 3.77 -6.29
CA ALA A 299 6.61 4.14 -6.45
C ALA A 299 7.20 3.75 -7.81
N ASP A 300 6.62 2.75 -8.49
CA ASP A 300 7.08 2.26 -9.78
C ASP A 300 6.36 2.97 -10.95
N LYS A 301 5.20 3.58 -10.69
CA LYS A 301 4.43 4.30 -11.71
C LYS A 301 5.13 5.58 -12.15
N LYS A 302 5.10 5.88 -13.46
CA LYS A 302 5.63 7.13 -14.04
C LYS A 302 4.99 8.35 -13.39
N ASN A 303 3.67 8.35 -13.35
CA ASN A 303 2.86 9.44 -12.83
C ASN A 303 2.66 9.31 -11.32
N SER A 304 3.75 9.31 -10.57
CA SER A 304 3.76 9.39 -9.11
C SER A 304 4.94 10.20 -8.59
N ALA A 305 4.72 10.89 -7.48
CA ALA A 305 5.78 11.63 -6.79
C ALA A 305 5.44 11.79 -5.31
N VAL A 306 6.48 11.89 -4.49
CA VAL A 306 6.41 12.29 -3.08
C VAL A 306 7.17 13.60 -2.94
N ILE A 307 6.47 14.70 -2.64
CA ILE A 307 7.06 16.03 -2.44
C ILE A 307 7.31 16.23 -0.94
N ASN A 308 8.56 16.43 -0.57
CA ASN A 308 8.94 16.67 0.80
C ASN A 308 8.87 18.18 1.14
N TYR A 309 8.86 18.50 2.44
CA TYR A 309 8.72 19.85 2.98
C TYR A 309 9.72 20.88 2.39
N ASN A 310 10.90 20.42 1.96
CA ASN A 310 11.98 21.24 1.38
C ASN A 310 12.01 21.23 -0.16
N GLY A 311 11.03 20.63 -0.81
CA GLY A 311 10.96 20.51 -2.27
C GLY A 311 11.76 19.36 -2.86
N ASP A 312 12.44 18.54 -2.03
CA ASP A 312 13.03 17.28 -2.49
C ASP A 312 11.93 16.31 -2.93
N VAL A 313 12.20 15.53 -3.96
CA VAL A 313 11.24 14.61 -4.55
C VAL A 313 11.73 13.17 -4.42
N TYR A 314 10.80 12.31 -4.01
CA TYR A 314 11.02 10.88 -3.80
C TYR A 314 9.96 10.08 -4.57
N LYS A 315 10.19 8.77 -4.67
CA LYS A 315 9.20 7.81 -5.21
C LYS A 315 8.56 6.95 -4.12
N CYS A 316 9.28 6.62 -3.08
CA CYS A 316 8.84 5.67 -2.05
C CYS A 316 8.67 6.36 -0.69
N THR A 317 7.54 6.12 -0.01
CA THR A 317 7.32 6.57 1.37
C THR A 317 7.78 5.56 2.42
N ALA A 318 8.19 4.34 2.02
CA ALA A 318 8.63 3.30 2.95
C ALA A 318 10.15 3.34 3.22
N ARG A 319 10.76 4.52 3.06
CA ARG A 319 12.16 4.82 3.40
C ARG A 319 12.23 6.22 4.00
N ASP A 320 13.34 6.50 4.69
CA ASP A 320 13.59 7.84 5.17
C ASP A 320 13.73 8.85 4.02
N PHE A 321 13.49 10.12 4.31
CA PHE A 321 13.60 11.20 3.34
C PHE A 321 15.00 11.84 3.35
N SER A 322 16.05 10.99 3.35
CA SER A 322 17.43 11.40 3.25
C SER A 322 17.83 11.77 1.82
N THR A 323 18.94 12.48 1.69
CA THR A 323 19.50 12.85 0.37
C THR A 323 19.86 11.62 -0.47
N ALA A 324 20.22 10.52 0.18
CA ALA A 324 20.54 9.26 -0.50
C ALA A 324 19.33 8.70 -1.26
N ASN A 325 18.13 8.82 -0.68
CA ASN A 325 16.88 8.33 -1.26
C ASN A 325 16.21 9.35 -2.20
N ARG A 326 16.71 10.60 -2.29
CA ARG A 326 16.16 11.63 -3.16
C ARG A 326 16.31 11.24 -4.63
N GLU A 327 15.22 11.35 -5.38
CA GLU A 327 15.15 11.05 -6.82
C GLU A 327 14.97 12.27 -7.71
N GLY A 328 14.74 13.44 -7.13
CA GLY A 328 14.59 14.70 -7.86
C GLY A 328 14.33 15.89 -6.94
N TYR A 329 13.91 16.99 -7.53
CA TYR A 329 13.47 18.19 -6.81
C TYR A 329 12.35 18.91 -7.54
N LEU A 330 11.54 19.64 -6.78
CA LEU A 330 10.46 20.48 -7.30
C LEU A 330 10.99 21.86 -7.65
N SER A 331 10.88 22.25 -8.90
CA SER A 331 11.27 23.60 -9.36
C SER A 331 10.26 24.65 -8.90
N SER A 332 10.69 25.93 -8.90
CA SER A 332 9.82 27.06 -8.59
C SER A 332 8.62 27.17 -9.55
N ASN A 333 8.73 26.65 -10.76
CA ASN A 333 7.67 26.63 -11.77
C ASN A 333 6.65 25.48 -11.55
N GLY A 334 6.83 24.65 -10.53
CA GLY A 334 5.96 23.50 -10.29
C GLY A 334 6.22 22.35 -11.27
N GLU A 335 7.47 22.09 -11.60
CA GLU A 335 7.92 20.96 -12.41
C GLU A 335 8.84 20.07 -11.58
N ILE A 336 8.74 18.77 -11.75
CA ILE A 336 9.66 17.83 -11.11
C ILE A 336 10.86 17.62 -12.02
N ILE A 337 12.04 17.94 -11.50
CA ILE A 337 13.31 17.68 -12.16
C ILE A 337 13.88 16.39 -11.58
N TRP A 338 13.79 15.33 -12.34
CA TRP A 338 14.24 13.99 -11.92
C TRP A 338 15.75 13.81 -12.07
N ASN A 339 16.35 13.06 -11.15
CA ASN A 339 17.66 12.46 -11.37
C ASN A 339 17.49 11.32 -12.41
N LEU A 340 18.00 11.55 -13.62
CA LEU A 340 17.73 10.66 -14.75
C LEU A 340 18.28 9.23 -14.54
N ASP A 341 19.40 9.08 -13.86
CA ASP A 341 20.00 7.76 -13.62
C ASP A 341 19.14 6.95 -12.64
N LYS A 342 18.73 7.54 -11.51
CA LYS A 342 17.84 6.89 -10.55
C LYS A 342 16.47 6.59 -11.20
N TYR A 343 15.94 7.53 -11.97
CA TYR A 343 14.68 7.36 -12.67
C TYR A 343 14.75 6.19 -13.66
N ARG A 344 15.77 6.11 -14.49
CA ARG A 344 15.98 5.02 -15.45
C ARG A 344 16.16 3.67 -14.74
N LEU A 345 16.99 3.63 -13.68
CA LEU A 345 17.22 2.43 -12.90
C LEU A 345 15.91 1.86 -12.35
N ARG A 346 15.08 2.70 -11.72
CA ARG A 346 13.78 2.29 -11.18
C ARG A 346 12.85 1.70 -12.25
N ARG A 347 12.83 2.31 -13.43
CA ARG A 347 12.00 1.88 -14.57
C ARG A 347 12.42 0.55 -15.18
N THR A 348 13.66 0.12 -15.02
CA THR A 348 14.24 -1.05 -15.67
C THR A 348 14.56 -2.21 -14.74
N ILE A 349 14.61 -1.95 -13.42
CA ILE A 349 15.12 -2.92 -12.44
C ILE A 349 14.17 -4.12 -12.22
N ARG A 350 12.86 -3.93 -12.35
CA ARG A 350 11.89 -5.01 -12.15
C ARG A 350 12.04 -6.07 -13.24
N LEU A 351 12.05 -7.34 -12.83
CA LEU A 351 12.28 -8.49 -13.73
C LEU A 351 13.60 -8.37 -14.56
N SER A 352 14.58 -7.58 -14.09
CA SER A 352 15.89 -7.52 -14.76
C SER A 352 16.73 -8.78 -14.52
N ARG A 353 16.48 -9.49 -13.45
CA ARG A 353 17.23 -10.66 -13.01
C ARG A 353 16.72 -11.94 -13.68
N THR A 354 17.64 -12.82 -14.08
CA THR A 354 17.32 -14.09 -14.73
C THR A 354 16.43 -14.97 -13.87
N GLU A 355 16.68 -15.05 -12.57
CA GLU A 355 15.90 -15.84 -11.62
C GLU A 355 14.44 -15.36 -11.53
N CYS A 356 14.21 -14.05 -11.68
CA CYS A 356 12.85 -13.49 -11.71
C CYS A 356 12.17 -13.76 -13.06
N GLN A 357 12.92 -13.74 -14.16
CA GLN A 357 12.38 -13.98 -15.50
C GLN A 357 11.94 -15.44 -15.70
N GLN A 358 12.61 -16.38 -15.03
CA GLN A 358 12.34 -17.82 -15.07
C GLN A 358 11.45 -18.29 -13.90
N CYS A 359 11.00 -17.37 -13.04
CA CYS A 359 10.25 -17.72 -11.85
C CYS A 359 8.78 -18.02 -12.17
N ARG A 360 8.30 -19.21 -11.79
CA ARG A 360 6.91 -19.66 -12.02
C ARG A 360 5.83 -18.78 -11.37
N ILE A 361 6.17 -18.02 -10.31
CA ILE A 361 5.26 -17.06 -9.69
C ILE A 361 5.49 -15.62 -10.17
N ALA A 362 6.30 -15.39 -11.19
CA ALA A 362 6.55 -14.04 -11.72
C ALA A 362 5.24 -13.31 -12.10
N PRO A 363 4.21 -13.96 -12.69
CA PRO A 363 2.93 -13.33 -12.99
C PRO A 363 2.16 -12.83 -11.76
N LEU A 364 2.40 -13.41 -10.59
CA LEU A 364 1.80 -13.03 -9.32
C LEU A 364 2.67 -12.02 -8.55
N CYS A 365 3.99 -12.19 -8.61
CA CYS A 365 4.97 -11.38 -7.88
C CYS A 365 5.36 -10.08 -8.62
N GLY A 366 5.37 -10.09 -9.94
CA GLY A 366 5.79 -8.95 -10.78
C GLY A 366 7.24 -8.53 -10.62
N GLY A 367 8.13 -9.40 -10.11
CA GLY A 367 9.54 -9.11 -9.88
C GLY A 367 9.81 -8.40 -8.55
N ALA A 368 8.88 -8.42 -7.60
CA ALA A 368 8.97 -7.82 -6.27
C ALA A 368 9.13 -6.28 -6.25
N CYS A 369 9.57 -5.72 -5.12
CA CYS A 369 9.70 -4.29 -4.90
C CYS A 369 10.93 -3.69 -5.61
N ALA A 370 10.74 -2.73 -6.52
CA ALA A 370 11.84 -2.05 -7.18
C ALA A 370 12.79 -1.35 -6.19
N GLN A 371 12.26 -0.74 -5.13
CA GLN A 371 13.09 -0.11 -4.09
C GLN A 371 14.03 -1.10 -3.42
N LYS A 372 13.53 -2.27 -3.02
CA LYS A 372 14.39 -3.33 -2.47
C LYS A 372 15.43 -3.84 -3.47
N GLN A 373 15.09 -3.89 -4.76
CA GLN A 373 16.04 -4.30 -5.80
C GLN A 373 17.14 -3.27 -5.99
N ILE A 374 16.82 -1.97 -5.98
CA ILE A 374 17.80 -0.88 -6.07
C ILE A 374 18.78 -0.91 -4.89
N GLU A 375 18.27 -1.16 -3.68
CA GLU A 375 19.08 -1.22 -2.45
C GLU A 375 19.95 -2.47 -2.37
N ARG A 376 19.53 -3.57 -2.98
CA ARG A 376 20.26 -4.84 -2.98
C ARG A 376 21.32 -4.85 -4.08
N GLN A 377 22.34 -4.02 -3.92
CA GLN A 377 23.43 -3.85 -4.90
C GLN A 377 24.33 -5.08 -5.12
N ASN A 378 24.16 -6.18 -4.39
CA ASN A 378 25.03 -7.34 -4.47
C ASN A 378 24.32 -8.62 -4.93
N ASN A 379 24.94 -9.24 -5.89
CA ASN A 379 24.93 -10.53 -6.59
C ASN A 379 24.42 -11.79 -5.86
N SER A 380 23.59 -11.73 -4.84
CA SER A 380 22.98 -12.96 -4.34
C SER A 380 21.95 -13.46 -5.34
N LEU A 381 22.15 -14.69 -5.84
CA LEU A 381 21.26 -15.41 -6.76
C LEU A 381 19.90 -15.77 -6.14
N SER A 382 19.65 -15.40 -4.88
CA SER A 382 18.42 -15.78 -4.17
C SER A 382 17.27 -14.82 -4.45
N CYS A 383 16.04 -15.31 -4.28
CA CYS A 383 14.81 -14.52 -4.35
C CYS A 383 14.87 -13.30 -3.41
N LEU A 384 14.48 -12.12 -3.90
CA LEU A 384 14.47 -10.89 -3.13
C LEU A 384 13.52 -10.94 -1.90
N LEU A 385 12.47 -11.74 -2.00
CA LEU A 385 11.47 -11.94 -0.94
C LEU A 385 11.78 -13.17 -0.06
N GLY A 386 12.88 -13.88 -0.34
CA GLY A 386 13.26 -15.09 0.40
C GLY A 386 12.36 -16.31 0.13
N TYR A 387 11.55 -16.28 -0.94
CA TYR A 387 10.63 -17.39 -1.23
C TYR A 387 11.40 -18.64 -1.66
N THR A 388 11.22 -19.71 -0.91
CA THR A 388 11.62 -21.08 -1.27
C THR A 388 10.64 -21.66 -2.30
N GLU A 389 10.93 -22.85 -2.84
CA GLU A 389 10.01 -23.51 -3.78
C GLU A 389 8.71 -23.94 -3.08
N GLU A 390 8.79 -24.34 -1.82
CA GLU A 390 7.63 -24.68 -0.99
C GLU A 390 6.71 -23.47 -0.77
N ILE A 391 7.28 -22.30 -0.48
CA ILE A 391 6.52 -21.04 -0.35
C ILE A 391 5.87 -20.68 -1.68
N LYS A 392 6.56 -20.87 -2.80
CA LYS A 392 5.99 -20.60 -4.13
C LYS A 392 4.83 -21.57 -4.46
N ASP A 393 4.94 -22.84 -4.06
CA ASP A 393 3.83 -23.80 -4.16
C ASP A 393 2.62 -23.35 -3.36
N GLN A 394 2.86 -22.91 -2.13
CA GLN A 394 1.78 -22.41 -1.27
C GLN A 394 1.09 -21.19 -1.87
N ILE A 395 1.85 -20.22 -2.41
CA ILE A 395 1.30 -19.04 -3.09
C ILE A 395 0.39 -19.42 -4.26
N ILE A 396 0.77 -20.43 -5.04
CA ILE A 396 -0.05 -20.92 -6.16
C ILE A 396 -1.32 -21.60 -5.65
N LEU A 397 -1.21 -22.41 -4.59
CA LEU A 397 -2.35 -23.08 -3.97
C LEU A 397 -3.33 -22.08 -3.35
N ASP A 398 -2.83 -21.08 -2.64
CA ASP A 398 -3.65 -20.01 -2.06
C ASP A 398 -4.38 -19.24 -3.14
N LYS A 399 -3.68 -18.91 -4.23
CA LYS A 399 -4.30 -18.22 -5.39
C LYS A 399 -5.41 -19.08 -6.00
N PHE A 400 -5.17 -20.37 -6.21
CA PHE A 400 -6.19 -21.29 -6.70
C PHE A 400 -7.38 -21.38 -5.76
N TYR A 401 -7.12 -21.47 -4.45
CA TYR A 401 -8.17 -21.54 -3.44
C TYR A 401 -9.07 -20.30 -3.45
N VAL A 402 -8.47 -19.11 -3.48
CA VAL A 402 -9.20 -17.85 -3.50
C VAL A 402 -9.97 -17.66 -4.82
N ASP A 403 -9.37 -18.02 -5.97
CA ASP A 403 -10.01 -17.77 -7.27
C ASP A 403 -11.11 -18.77 -7.60
N ILE A 404 -10.94 -20.02 -7.19
CA ILE A 404 -11.77 -21.14 -7.66
C ILE A 404 -12.65 -21.74 -6.57
N VAL A 405 -12.09 -21.90 -5.35
CA VAL A 405 -12.80 -22.59 -4.24
C VAL A 405 -13.65 -21.61 -3.44
N LYS A 406 -13.15 -20.41 -3.19
CA LYS A 406 -13.86 -19.36 -2.44
C LYS A 406 -13.75 -18.01 -3.14
N PRO A 407 -14.38 -17.82 -4.31
CA PRO A 407 -14.32 -16.55 -5.06
C PRO A 407 -14.88 -15.36 -4.27
N ASP A 408 -15.73 -15.59 -3.27
CA ASP A 408 -16.30 -14.55 -2.40
C ASP A 408 -15.25 -13.87 -1.50
N LEU A 409 -14.08 -14.50 -1.28
CA LEU A 409 -12.95 -13.89 -0.56
C LEU A 409 -12.19 -12.84 -1.39
N GLN A 410 -12.50 -12.67 -2.68
CA GLN A 410 -11.86 -11.67 -3.56
C GLN A 410 -12.29 -10.22 -3.28
N VAL A 411 -13.15 -9.97 -2.31
CA VAL A 411 -13.90 -8.70 -2.15
C VAL A 411 -13.05 -7.55 -1.61
N CYS A 412 -11.76 -7.70 -1.40
CA CYS A 412 -10.87 -6.59 -0.99
C CYS A 412 -9.78 -6.32 -2.04
N LYS A 413 -10.16 -5.57 -3.08
CA LYS A 413 -9.21 -4.94 -4.01
C LYS A 413 -9.10 -3.45 -3.71
#